data_e9a50a85cccd83d9feae561991d56efc
#
_entry.id   e9a50a85cccd83d9feae561991d56efc
#
_cell.length_a   1.000
_cell.length_b   1.000
_cell.length_c   1.000
_cell.angle_alpha   90.00
_cell.angle_beta   90.00
_cell.angle_gamma   90.00
#
_symmetry.space_group_name_H-M   'P 1'
#
loop_
_entity.id
_entity.type
_entity.pdbx_description
1 polymer ?
#
loop_
_entity_poly.entity_id
_entity_poly.type
_entity_poly.pdbx_seq_one_letter_code
_entity_poly.pdbx_strand_id
1 'polypeptide(L)'
;MIERIQFAKPMLKHLKEDGFLCADMHFHTKYSDTFTRPKSIVKLAAKRRVGVAITDHNHIKGCIEAHKENKRYRVNIINGIEVSTKQGPHLLVYFYSVGDMKEFYERYVDGKKGRNPYMILSTTAEDIVKGAKENNGIVSAAHPRALTTWDIQKKVERGDIDRSIFKSIDCAEVICGILKRKMNLRAVEWAQKKGMGITGGSDGHTLFNLGSVVTYSKTDTVNSFLDSVRKKKSFVAGTESRMFPRAISMSKAASKHARYIGPSMRIYSSLQLQDSIWNIKEKIKNGRARLRAIKRR
;
A
#
# COMPACT_ATOMS: atom_id res chain seq x y z
N MET A 1 8.84 16.17 8.89
CA MET A 1 7.92 15.19 8.26
C MET A 1 6.47 15.67 8.31
N ILE A 2 5.97 16.11 9.45
CA ILE A 2 4.55 16.52 9.61
C ILE A 2 4.19 17.66 8.64
N GLU A 3 5.05 18.64 8.44
CA GLU A 3 4.85 19.76 7.49
C GLU A 3 4.66 19.31 6.03
N ARG A 4 5.04 18.08 5.69
CA ARG A 4 4.88 17.50 4.35
C ARG A 4 3.62 16.66 4.19
N ILE A 5 2.74 16.62 5.21
CA ILE A 5 1.53 15.80 5.20
C ILE A 5 0.32 16.72 5.45
N GLN A 6 -0.59 16.74 4.49
CA GLN A 6 -1.79 17.57 4.56
C GLN A 6 -3.04 16.68 4.51
N PHE A 7 -3.79 16.66 5.60
CA PHE A 7 -5.08 16.00 5.66
C PHE A 7 -6.20 16.88 5.09
N ALA A 8 -6.04 17.27 3.82
CA ALA A 8 -6.96 18.13 3.09
C ALA A 8 -7.13 17.62 1.66
N LYS A 9 -8.24 17.98 1.01
CA LYS A 9 -8.47 17.64 -0.40
C LYS A 9 -7.35 18.21 -1.26
N PRO A 10 -6.66 17.38 -2.09
CA PRO A 10 -5.59 17.86 -2.95
C PRO A 10 -6.09 18.88 -3.95
N MET A 11 -5.40 20.02 -4.05
CA MET A 11 -5.69 21.04 -5.06
C MET A 11 -4.85 20.75 -6.33
N LEU A 12 -5.19 19.66 -7.04
CA LEU A 12 -4.41 19.11 -8.14
C LEU A 12 -4.05 20.13 -9.23
N LYS A 13 -4.96 21.09 -9.52
CA LYS A 13 -4.71 22.15 -10.52
C LYS A 13 -3.58 23.06 -10.05
N HIS A 14 -3.64 23.58 -8.85
CA HIS A 14 -2.62 24.46 -8.27
C HIS A 14 -1.27 23.76 -8.13
N LEU A 15 -1.26 22.54 -7.59
CA LEU A 15 -0.03 21.76 -7.46
C LEU A 15 0.67 21.59 -8.82
N LYS A 16 -0.10 21.38 -9.91
CA LYS A 16 0.47 21.28 -11.25
C LYS A 16 0.97 22.63 -11.77
N GLU A 17 0.25 23.71 -11.53
CA GLU A 17 0.65 25.07 -11.91
C GLU A 17 1.95 25.48 -11.18
N ASP A 18 2.14 25.03 -9.94
CA ASP A 18 3.35 25.24 -9.14
C ASP A 18 4.52 24.29 -9.52
N GLY A 19 4.36 23.48 -10.57
CA GLY A 19 5.40 22.59 -11.09
C GLY A 19 5.56 21.28 -10.30
N PHE A 20 4.52 20.82 -9.60
CA PHE A 20 4.55 19.54 -8.93
C PHE A 20 4.00 18.42 -9.82
N LEU A 21 4.71 17.29 -9.85
CA LEU A 21 4.14 16.02 -10.27
C LEU A 21 3.37 15.41 -9.08
N CYS A 22 2.09 15.14 -9.31
CA CYS A 22 1.19 14.52 -8.32
C CYS A 22 0.75 13.15 -8.82
N ALA A 23 0.76 12.14 -7.96
CA ALA A 23 0.26 10.82 -8.30
C ALA A 23 -0.50 10.17 -7.13
N ASP A 24 -1.62 9.53 -7.45
CA ASP A 24 -2.28 8.59 -6.54
C ASP A 24 -1.46 7.28 -6.53
N MET A 25 -0.80 6.99 -5.40
CA MET A 25 0.20 5.93 -5.33
C MET A 25 -0.37 4.55 -4.97
N HIS A 26 -1.72 4.42 -4.87
CA HIS A 26 -2.36 3.16 -4.52
C HIS A 26 -3.74 3.06 -5.17
N PHE A 27 -3.81 2.31 -6.29
CA PHE A 27 -5.06 2.18 -7.05
C PHE A 27 -5.20 0.80 -7.71
N HIS A 28 -6.42 0.23 -7.61
CA HIS A 28 -6.73 -1.12 -8.08
C HIS A 28 -7.52 -1.15 -9.37
N THR A 29 -7.39 -2.26 -10.12
CA THR A 29 -8.08 -2.50 -11.39
C THR A 29 -8.88 -3.82 -11.38
N LYS A 30 -9.55 -4.08 -12.50
CA LYS A 30 -10.25 -5.36 -12.74
C LYS A 30 -9.36 -6.61 -12.61
N TYR A 31 -8.05 -6.45 -12.58
CA TYR A 31 -7.07 -7.55 -12.47
C TYR A 31 -6.80 -7.98 -11.03
N SER A 32 -7.32 -7.23 -10.07
CA SER A 32 -7.39 -7.65 -8.66
C SER A 32 -8.84 -7.67 -8.15
N ASP A 33 -9.14 -6.97 -7.11
CA ASP A 33 -10.38 -7.08 -6.33
C ASP A 33 -11.42 -6.01 -6.66
N THR A 34 -11.31 -5.34 -7.81
CA THR A 34 -12.34 -4.40 -8.28
C THR A 34 -12.77 -4.68 -9.73
N PHE A 35 -13.74 -3.90 -10.25
CA PHE A 35 -14.20 -3.97 -11.64
C PHE A 35 -13.73 -2.78 -12.49
N THR A 36 -12.90 -1.92 -11.93
CA THR A 36 -12.45 -0.68 -12.58
C THR A 36 -11.45 -1.00 -13.70
N ARG A 37 -11.76 -0.59 -14.92
CA ARG A 37 -10.92 -0.87 -16.10
C ARG A 37 -9.74 0.09 -16.17
N PRO A 38 -8.51 -0.36 -16.47
CA PRO A 38 -7.34 0.52 -16.65
C PRO A 38 -7.58 1.69 -17.60
N LYS A 39 -8.24 1.47 -18.73
CA LYS A 39 -8.66 2.52 -19.66
C LYS A 39 -9.45 3.64 -19.01
N SER A 40 -10.41 3.30 -18.15
CA SER A 40 -11.24 4.29 -17.46
C SER A 40 -10.44 5.09 -16.43
N ILE A 41 -9.48 4.43 -15.76
CA ILE A 41 -8.56 5.08 -14.81
C ILE A 41 -7.70 6.08 -15.56
N VAL A 42 -7.01 5.66 -16.63
CA VAL A 42 -6.12 6.53 -17.43
C VAL A 42 -6.89 7.73 -18.00
N LYS A 43 -8.08 7.50 -18.58
CA LYS A 43 -8.93 8.58 -19.07
C LYS A 43 -9.29 9.61 -18.00
N LEU A 44 -9.65 9.14 -16.80
CA LEU A 44 -10.01 10.02 -15.68
C LEU A 44 -8.78 10.72 -15.09
N ALA A 45 -7.65 10.02 -15.00
CA ALA A 45 -6.38 10.58 -14.54
C ALA A 45 -5.92 11.75 -15.44
N ALA A 46 -6.05 11.59 -16.76
CA ALA A 46 -5.81 12.66 -17.74
C ALA A 46 -6.73 13.87 -17.48
N LYS A 47 -8.04 13.62 -17.31
CA LYS A 47 -9.02 14.70 -17.02
C LYS A 47 -8.71 15.42 -15.71
N ARG A 48 -8.28 14.69 -14.67
CA ARG A 48 -7.93 15.25 -13.36
C ARG A 48 -6.51 15.80 -13.30
N ARG A 49 -5.70 15.59 -14.34
CA ARG A 49 -4.29 15.98 -14.39
C ARG A 49 -3.48 15.40 -13.24
N VAL A 50 -3.71 14.13 -12.93
CA VAL A 50 -3.04 13.39 -11.85
C VAL A 50 -2.40 12.13 -12.41
N GLY A 51 -1.19 11.79 -11.95
CA GLY A 51 -0.57 10.49 -12.18
C GLY A 51 -1.23 9.40 -11.35
N VAL A 52 -0.93 8.13 -11.66
CA VAL A 52 -1.45 7.01 -10.90
C VAL A 52 -0.47 5.83 -10.91
N ALA A 53 -0.25 5.24 -9.75
CA ALA A 53 0.33 3.92 -9.62
C ALA A 53 -0.79 2.87 -9.67
N ILE A 54 -0.69 1.95 -10.62
CA ILE A 54 -1.57 0.79 -10.66
C ILE A 54 -0.91 -0.30 -9.81
N THR A 55 -1.56 -0.64 -8.71
CA THR A 55 -1.01 -1.50 -7.65
C THR A 55 -1.96 -2.65 -7.34
N ASP A 56 -2.37 -3.40 -8.36
CA ASP A 56 -3.24 -4.56 -8.19
C ASP A 56 -2.63 -5.57 -7.21
N HIS A 57 -3.46 -6.20 -6.38
CA HIS A 57 -3.03 -7.29 -5.49
C HIS A 57 -2.38 -8.43 -6.26
N ASN A 58 -1.11 -8.66 -5.98
CA ASN A 58 -0.31 -9.76 -6.53
C ASN A 58 -0.39 -9.87 -8.06
N HIS A 59 -0.59 -8.75 -8.79
CA HIS A 59 -0.72 -8.77 -10.24
C HIS A 59 -0.24 -7.47 -10.90
N ILE A 60 0.36 -7.59 -12.10
CA ILE A 60 0.88 -6.44 -12.86
C ILE A 60 0.14 -6.16 -14.18
N LYS A 61 -0.83 -7.03 -14.56
CA LYS A 61 -1.56 -6.86 -15.85
C LYS A 61 -2.28 -5.52 -15.95
N GLY A 62 -2.83 -5.03 -14.83
CA GLY A 62 -3.50 -3.73 -14.78
C GLY A 62 -2.57 -2.58 -15.15
N CYS A 63 -1.34 -2.59 -14.61
CA CYS A 63 -0.31 -1.61 -14.93
C CYS A 63 0.11 -1.70 -16.42
N ILE A 64 0.33 -2.91 -16.92
CA ILE A 64 0.70 -3.13 -18.34
C ILE A 64 -0.42 -2.65 -19.29
N GLU A 65 -1.69 -2.95 -18.98
CA GLU A 65 -2.83 -2.45 -19.77
C GLU A 65 -2.93 -0.92 -19.70
N ALA A 66 -2.71 -0.32 -18.52
CA ALA A 66 -2.71 1.12 -18.35
C ALA A 66 -1.66 1.81 -19.23
N HIS A 67 -0.44 1.28 -19.33
CA HIS A 67 0.58 1.78 -20.25
C HIS A 67 0.16 1.71 -21.72
N LYS A 68 -0.49 0.63 -22.15
CA LYS A 68 -1.03 0.50 -23.53
C LYS A 68 -2.08 1.56 -23.82
N GLU A 69 -3.01 1.76 -22.90
CA GLU A 69 -4.06 2.78 -23.04
C GLU A 69 -3.50 4.21 -22.96
N ASN A 70 -2.40 4.42 -22.22
CA ASN A 70 -1.80 5.72 -21.96
C ASN A 70 -1.15 6.37 -23.22
N LYS A 71 -0.89 5.59 -24.26
CA LYS A 71 -0.38 6.14 -25.54
C LYS A 71 -1.23 7.30 -26.07
N ARG A 72 -2.53 7.34 -25.72
CA ARG A 72 -3.50 8.39 -26.11
C ARG A 72 -3.61 9.56 -25.13
N TYR A 73 -3.23 9.36 -23.86
CA TYR A 73 -3.58 10.28 -22.77
C TYR A 73 -2.39 11.00 -22.13
N ARG A 74 -1.19 10.45 -22.24
CA ARG A 74 0.06 11.00 -21.69
C ARG A 74 0.00 11.28 -20.17
N VAL A 75 -0.59 10.36 -19.41
CA VAL A 75 -0.63 10.40 -17.95
C VAL A 75 0.67 9.85 -17.38
N ASN A 76 1.13 10.38 -16.25
CA ASN A 76 2.23 9.79 -15.50
C ASN A 76 1.77 8.49 -14.85
N ILE A 77 2.07 7.34 -15.48
CA ILE A 77 1.80 6.01 -14.91
C ILE A 77 3.05 5.56 -14.17
N ILE A 78 2.87 5.24 -12.88
CA ILE A 78 3.91 4.66 -12.04
C ILE A 78 3.76 3.13 -12.10
N ASN A 79 4.86 2.43 -12.38
CA ASN A 79 4.87 0.97 -12.37
C ASN A 79 4.77 0.48 -10.93
N GLY A 80 3.71 -0.22 -10.59
CA GLY A 80 3.47 -0.63 -9.21
C GLY A 80 2.77 -1.97 -9.09
N ILE A 81 2.87 -2.53 -7.90
CA ILE A 81 2.15 -3.72 -7.45
C ILE A 81 1.92 -3.63 -5.95
N GLU A 82 0.79 -4.10 -5.46
CA GLU A 82 0.59 -4.38 -4.05
C GLU A 82 0.77 -5.86 -3.79
N VAL A 83 1.77 -6.21 -2.97
CA VAL A 83 2.07 -7.60 -2.64
C VAL A 83 1.54 -7.94 -1.26
N SER A 84 0.67 -8.95 -1.20
CA SER A 84 0.15 -9.50 0.06
C SER A 84 1.10 -10.61 0.54
N THR A 85 1.95 -10.31 1.52
CA THR A 85 3.02 -11.20 1.97
C THR A 85 2.49 -12.42 2.74
N LYS A 86 3.30 -13.48 2.86
CA LYS A 86 2.97 -14.70 3.61
C LYS A 86 2.52 -14.41 5.05
N GLN A 87 3.13 -13.46 5.72
CA GLN A 87 2.83 -13.10 7.10
C GLN A 87 1.57 -12.21 7.25
N GLY A 88 0.99 -11.73 6.12
CA GLY A 88 -0.21 -10.91 6.09
C GLY A 88 -0.01 -9.47 5.65
N PRO A 89 0.97 -8.70 6.13
CA PRO A 89 1.16 -7.32 5.73
C PRO A 89 1.29 -7.13 4.22
N HIS A 90 0.78 -6.01 3.72
CA HIS A 90 0.91 -5.65 2.33
C HIS A 90 2.09 -4.70 2.13
N LEU A 91 2.76 -4.84 0.99
CA LEU A 91 3.85 -3.99 0.56
C LEU A 91 3.54 -3.45 -0.84
N LEU A 92 3.56 -2.13 -0.99
CA LEU A 92 3.54 -1.47 -2.29
C LEU A 92 4.97 -1.44 -2.82
N VAL A 93 5.16 -1.93 -4.02
CA VAL A 93 6.46 -1.88 -4.69
C VAL A 93 6.33 -1.10 -5.98
N TYR A 94 7.20 -0.09 -6.15
CA TYR A 94 7.23 0.76 -7.32
C TYR A 94 8.54 0.59 -8.08
N PHE A 95 8.48 0.64 -9.41
CA PHE A 95 9.62 0.37 -10.28
C PHE A 95 9.85 1.49 -11.29
N TYR A 96 11.11 1.73 -11.63
CA TYR A 96 11.49 2.72 -12.64
C TYR A 96 11.14 2.26 -14.05
N SER A 97 11.16 0.97 -14.32
CA SER A 97 10.82 0.40 -15.62
C SER A 97 9.77 -0.72 -15.52
N VAL A 98 9.07 -0.94 -16.63
CA VAL A 98 8.16 -2.09 -16.78
C VAL A 98 8.97 -3.41 -16.79
N GLY A 99 10.22 -3.36 -17.25
CA GLY A 99 11.14 -4.53 -17.25
C GLY A 99 11.41 -5.01 -15.83
N ASP A 100 11.88 -4.11 -14.95
CA ASP A 100 12.18 -4.41 -13.54
C ASP A 100 10.93 -4.95 -12.81
N MET A 101 9.75 -4.33 -13.08
CA MET A 101 8.49 -4.79 -12.51
C MET A 101 8.14 -6.22 -12.96
N LYS A 102 8.38 -6.57 -14.23
CA LYS A 102 8.11 -7.92 -14.76
C LYS A 102 9.06 -8.95 -14.16
N GLU A 103 10.35 -8.69 -14.12
CA GLU A 103 11.34 -9.57 -13.54
C GLU A 103 11.05 -9.85 -12.06
N PHE A 104 10.76 -8.81 -11.28
CA PHE A 104 10.30 -8.95 -9.90
C PHE A 104 9.05 -9.83 -9.81
N TYR A 105 8.04 -9.57 -10.65
CA TYR A 105 6.78 -10.30 -10.63
C TYR A 105 6.98 -11.79 -10.91
N GLU A 106 7.74 -12.14 -11.94
CA GLU A 106 8.00 -13.52 -12.36
C GLU A 106 8.73 -14.31 -11.27
N ARG A 107 9.71 -13.72 -10.60
CA ARG A 107 10.53 -14.40 -9.59
C ARG A 107 9.86 -14.49 -8.22
N TYR A 108 9.15 -13.45 -7.79
CA TYR A 108 8.71 -13.30 -6.39
C TYR A 108 7.21 -13.40 -6.19
N VAL A 109 6.40 -13.27 -7.24
CA VAL A 109 4.93 -13.21 -7.16
C VAL A 109 4.26 -14.28 -7.99
N ASP A 110 4.67 -14.46 -9.25
CA ASP A 110 4.05 -15.45 -10.12
C ASP A 110 4.36 -16.86 -9.64
N GLY A 111 3.36 -17.77 -9.73
CA GLY A 111 3.50 -19.13 -9.17
C GLY A 111 3.51 -19.20 -7.63
N LYS A 112 3.45 -18.07 -6.91
CA LYS A 112 3.42 -18.03 -5.43
C LYS A 112 2.03 -17.78 -4.85
N LYS A 113 1.03 -17.61 -5.70
CA LYS A 113 -0.36 -17.30 -5.33
C LYS A 113 -1.08 -18.53 -4.78
N GLY A 114 -1.85 -18.32 -3.72
CA GLY A 114 -2.75 -19.33 -3.19
C GLY A 114 -4.04 -19.47 -4.02
N ARG A 115 -4.99 -20.25 -3.51
CA ARG A 115 -6.32 -20.45 -4.15
C ARG A 115 -7.09 -19.15 -4.35
N ASN A 116 -6.97 -18.19 -3.43
CA ASN A 116 -7.40 -16.82 -3.67
C ASN A 116 -6.18 -15.99 -4.11
N PRO A 117 -6.07 -15.59 -5.39
CA PRO A 117 -4.87 -14.93 -5.91
C PRO A 117 -4.69 -13.49 -5.39
N TYR A 118 -5.72 -12.91 -4.76
CA TYR A 118 -5.70 -11.54 -4.22
C TYR A 118 -5.26 -11.50 -2.75
N MET A 119 -5.10 -12.65 -2.12
CA MET A 119 -4.68 -12.76 -0.73
C MET A 119 -3.19 -13.13 -0.62
N ILE A 120 -2.79 -13.59 0.55
CA ILE A 120 -1.40 -13.87 0.87
C ILE A 120 -0.73 -14.82 -0.11
N LEU A 121 0.50 -14.50 -0.47
CA LEU A 121 1.42 -15.34 -1.23
C LEU A 121 2.12 -16.36 -0.30
N SER A 122 2.85 -17.31 -0.88
CA SER A 122 3.81 -18.13 -0.14
C SER A 122 5.14 -17.40 0.12
N THR A 123 5.37 -16.25 -0.51
CA THR A 123 6.60 -15.43 -0.39
C THR A 123 6.55 -14.56 0.88
N THR A 124 7.65 -14.54 1.63
CA THR A 124 7.77 -13.74 2.87
C THR A 124 7.93 -12.24 2.58
N ALA A 125 7.68 -11.41 3.59
CA ALA A 125 7.90 -9.97 3.47
C ALA A 125 9.38 -9.65 3.21
N GLU A 126 10.28 -10.39 3.83
CA GLU A 126 11.73 -10.27 3.66
C GLU A 126 12.15 -10.57 2.23
N ASP A 127 11.64 -11.66 1.64
CA ASP A 127 11.93 -12.04 0.24
C ASP A 127 11.37 -11.01 -0.74
N ILE A 128 10.17 -10.47 -0.48
CA ILE A 128 9.59 -9.40 -1.30
C ILE A 128 10.46 -8.15 -1.27
N VAL A 129 10.89 -7.72 -0.07
CA VAL A 129 11.77 -6.55 0.07
C VAL A 129 13.11 -6.79 -0.62
N LYS A 130 13.71 -7.96 -0.44
CA LYS A 130 14.95 -8.36 -1.12
C LYS A 130 14.78 -8.30 -2.64
N GLY A 131 13.75 -8.97 -3.17
CA GLY A 131 13.47 -9.00 -4.61
C GLY A 131 13.19 -7.61 -5.19
N ALA A 132 12.49 -6.75 -4.45
CA ALA A 132 12.28 -5.37 -4.86
C ALA A 132 13.61 -4.62 -5.01
N LYS A 133 14.55 -4.79 -4.08
CA LYS A 133 15.88 -4.15 -4.14
C LYS A 133 16.71 -4.67 -5.28
N GLU A 134 16.70 -5.99 -5.53
CA GLU A 134 17.40 -6.61 -6.66
C GLU A 134 16.92 -6.09 -8.01
N ASN A 135 15.64 -5.67 -8.09
CA ASN A 135 15.02 -5.10 -9.29
C ASN A 135 14.84 -3.59 -9.22
N ASN A 136 15.72 -2.88 -8.52
CA ASN A 136 15.74 -1.43 -8.37
C ASN A 136 14.39 -0.84 -7.89
N GLY A 137 13.60 -1.60 -7.15
CA GLY A 137 12.28 -1.19 -6.65
C GLY A 137 12.36 -0.30 -5.41
N ILE A 138 11.30 0.47 -5.20
CA ILE A 138 11.03 1.26 -4.01
C ILE A 138 9.93 0.56 -3.22
N VAL A 139 10.16 0.25 -1.97
CA VAL A 139 9.19 -0.44 -1.12
C VAL A 139 8.53 0.54 -0.16
N SER A 140 7.20 0.57 -0.17
CA SER A 140 6.39 1.30 0.80
C SER A 140 5.51 0.33 1.58
N ALA A 141 5.54 0.40 2.91
CA ALA A 141 4.60 -0.36 3.72
C ALA A 141 3.18 0.17 3.46
N ALA A 142 2.31 -0.65 2.88
CA ALA A 142 0.92 -0.30 2.60
C ALA A 142 0.15 -0.19 3.91
N HIS A 143 -0.64 0.89 4.08
CA HIS A 143 -1.52 1.10 5.24
C HIS A 143 -1.01 0.45 6.56
N PRO A 144 0.24 0.74 6.99
CA PRO A 144 1.05 -0.09 7.90
C PRO A 144 0.46 -0.26 9.31
N ARG A 145 -0.51 0.56 9.68
CA ARG A 145 -1.18 0.57 10.99
C ARG A 145 -2.69 0.33 10.89
N ALA A 146 -3.14 -0.39 9.84
CA ALA A 146 -4.56 -0.65 9.57
C ALA A 146 -5.19 -1.58 10.62
N LEU A 147 -5.40 -2.82 10.28
CA LEU A 147 -5.92 -3.85 11.19
C LEU A 147 -4.76 -4.70 11.74
N THR A 148 -4.99 -5.35 12.88
CA THR A 148 -3.98 -6.18 13.54
C THR A 148 -3.32 -7.20 12.61
N THR A 149 -4.13 -7.86 11.78
CA THR A 149 -3.68 -8.89 10.83
C THR A 149 -2.76 -8.36 9.74
N TRP A 150 -2.94 -7.09 9.33
CA TRP A 150 -2.19 -6.41 8.28
C TRP A 150 -1.11 -5.45 8.81
N ASP A 151 -1.04 -5.25 10.12
CA ASP A 151 -0.11 -4.33 10.78
C ASP A 151 1.30 -4.92 10.80
N ILE A 152 2.20 -4.42 9.94
CA ILE A 152 3.58 -4.88 9.84
C ILE A 152 4.36 -4.69 11.14
N GLN A 153 4.10 -3.62 11.91
CA GLN A 153 4.76 -3.38 13.19
C GLN A 153 4.43 -4.49 14.20
N LYS A 154 3.16 -4.92 14.26
CA LYS A 154 2.74 -6.02 15.14
C LYS A 154 3.36 -7.35 14.73
N LYS A 155 3.50 -7.61 13.43
CA LYS A 155 4.15 -8.83 12.94
C LYS A 155 5.63 -8.88 13.33
N VAL A 156 6.30 -7.73 13.31
CA VAL A 156 7.68 -7.62 13.81
C VAL A 156 7.74 -7.77 15.33
N GLU A 157 6.83 -7.16 16.09
CA GLU A 157 6.76 -7.32 17.55
C GLU A 157 6.52 -8.76 17.99
N ARG A 158 5.82 -9.56 17.16
CA ARG A 158 5.58 -10.98 17.37
C ARG A 158 6.76 -11.87 17.00
N GLY A 159 7.71 -11.35 16.23
CA GLY A 159 8.80 -12.13 15.64
C GLY A 159 8.40 -12.92 14.38
N ASP A 160 7.22 -12.64 13.79
CA ASP A 160 6.80 -13.24 12.51
C ASP A 160 7.61 -12.68 11.34
N ILE A 161 8.11 -11.45 11.48
CA ILE A 161 8.94 -10.71 10.53
C ILE A 161 10.16 -10.19 11.28
N ASP A 162 11.34 -10.32 10.69
CA ASP A 162 12.56 -9.80 11.29
C ASP A 162 12.56 -8.27 11.36
N ARG A 163 13.02 -7.72 12.49
CA ARG A 163 13.02 -6.27 12.72
C ARG A 163 13.90 -5.48 11.76
N SER A 164 14.93 -6.12 11.21
CA SER A 164 15.85 -5.49 10.24
C SER A 164 15.14 -5.08 8.94
N ILE A 165 13.96 -5.65 8.63
CA ILE A 165 13.16 -5.30 7.45
C ILE A 165 12.92 -3.79 7.34
N PHE A 166 12.77 -3.10 8.48
CA PHE A 166 12.54 -1.65 8.50
C PHE A 166 13.71 -0.82 7.97
N LYS A 167 14.92 -1.38 7.91
CA LYS A 167 16.08 -0.73 7.28
C LYS A 167 16.01 -0.76 5.75
N SER A 168 15.26 -1.72 5.21
CA SER A 168 15.14 -1.97 3.77
C SER A 168 13.83 -1.47 3.16
N ILE A 169 12.82 -1.14 3.99
CA ILE A 169 11.60 -0.46 3.55
C ILE A 169 11.88 1.04 3.43
N ASP A 170 11.65 1.61 2.24
CA ASP A 170 11.97 3.01 1.95
C ASP A 170 10.95 3.98 2.52
N CYS A 171 9.67 3.61 2.45
CA CYS A 171 8.54 4.49 2.72
C CYS A 171 7.44 3.80 3.53
N ALA A 172 6.54 4.61 4.06
CA ALA A 172 5.27 4.19 4.62
C ALA A 172 4.14 4.95 3.94
N GLU A 173 3.04 4.28 3.64
CA GLU A 173 1.80 4.91 3.23
C GLU A 173 1.16 5.57 4.44
N VAL A 174 1.28 6.91 4.54
CA VAL A 174 0.83 7.68 5.70
C VAL A 174 -0.61 8.17 5.59
N ILE A 175 -1.14 8.29 4.37
CA ILE A 175 -2.56 8.49 4.11
C ILE A 175 -3.03 7.42 3.13
N CYS A 176 -3.84 6.49 3.59
CA CYS A 176 -4.60 5.56 2.80
C CYS A 176 -6.08 6.01 2.78
N GLY A 177 -6.62 6.26 1.58
CA GLY A 177 -7.94 6.90 1.44
C GLY A 177 -9.10 6.09 1.98
N ILE A 178 -9.02 4.77 2.04
CA ILE A 178 -10.10 3.93 2.58
C ILE A 178 -10.03 3.78 4.11
N LEU A 179 -8.94 4.15 4.75
CA LEU A 179 -8.80 4.05 6.20
C LEU A 179 -9.46 5.22 6.93
N LYS A 180 -9.63 5.08 8.24
CA LYS A 180 -10.06 6.16 9.13
C LYS A 180 -8.88 7.05 9.52
N ARG A 181 -9.11 8.34 9.76
CA ARG A 181 -8.13 9.33 10.20
C ARG A 181 -7.23 8.82 11.33
N LYS A 182 -7.80 8.17 12.33
CA LYS A 182 -7.04 7.62 13.47
C LYS A 182 -5.96 6.61 13.03
N MET A 183 -6.22 5.82 11.99
CA MET A 183 -5.25 4.83 11.48
C MET A 183 -4.14 5.53 10.68
N ASN A 184 -4.51 6.51 9.85
CA ASN A 184 -3.55 7.32 9.10
C ASN A 184 -2.63 8.11 10.04
N LEU A 185 -3.16 8.72 11.10
CA LEU A 185 -2.34 9.40 12.12
C LEU A 185 -1.34 8.44 12.79
N ARG A 186 -1.74 7.20 13.10
CA ARG A 186 -0.81 6.17 13.62
C ARG A 186 0.27 5.81 12.60
N ALA A 187 -0.06 5.79 11.30
CA ALA A 187 0.91 5.54 10.24
C ALA A 187 1.92 6.69 10.14
N VAL A 188 1.47 7.95 10.26
CA VAL A 188 2.33 9.14 10.33
C VAL A 188 3.32 9.04 11.50
N GLU A 189 2.83 8.80 12.71
CA GLU A 189 3.67 8.66 13.91
C GLU A 189 4.68 7.52 13.75
N TRP A 190 4.24 6.41 13.20
CA TRP A 190 5.08 5.25 12.97
C TRP A 190 6.19 5.52 11.94
N ALA A 191 5.84 6.13 10.79
CA ALA A 191 6.80 6.51 9.76
C ALA A 191 7.84 7.50 10.30
N GLN A 192 7.40 8.46 11.12
CA GLN A 192 8.28 9.43 11.77
C GLN A 192 9.26 8.75 12.73
N LYS A 193 8.78 7.88 13.63
CA LYS A 193 9.61 7.12 14.57
C LYS A 193 10.63 6.23 13.87
N LYS A 194 10.33 5.74 12.67
CA LYS A 194 11.22 4.89 11.87
C LYS A 194 12.12 5.67 10.90
N GLY A 195 11.94 6.98 10.77
CA GLY A 195 12.69 7.80 9.83
C GLY A 195 12.46 7.42 8.37
N MET A 196 11.27 6.89 8.03
CA MET A 196 10.91 6.45 6.67
C MET A 196 10.55 7.62 5.75
N GLY A 197 10.62 7.41 4.43
CA GLY A 197 9.93 8.22 3.45
C GLY A 197 8.41 8.11 3.59
N ILE A 198 7.68 8.95 2.88
CA ILE A 198 6.22 8.95 2.92
C ILE A 198 5.62 8.80 1.54
N THR A 199 4.57 7.99 1.44
CA THR A 199 3.67 7.90 0.30
C THR A 199 2.23 8.05 0.79
N GLY A 200 1.31 8.30 -0.12
CA GLY A 200 -0.11 8.27 0.13
C GLY A 200 -0.85 7.90 -1.14
N GLY A 201 -1.90 7.15 -1.01
CA GLY A 201 -2.76 6.73 -2.09
C GLY A 201 -4.21 6.56 -1.65
N SER A 202 -5.11 6.53 -2.60
CA SER A 202 -6.54 6.39 -2.29
C SER A 202 -6.91 4.97 -1.86
N ASP A 203 -6.10 3.97 -2.19
CA ASP A 203 -6.46 2.55 -2.14
C ASP A 203 -7.80 2.34 -2.87
N GLY A 204 -7.79 2.89 -4.10
CA GLY A 204 -9.02 3.17 -4.84
C GLY A 204 -9.55 1.96 -5.58
N HIS A 205 -10.77 1.52 -5.22
CA HIS A 205 -11.50 0.45 -5.90
C HIS A 205 -12.59 0.99 -6.84
N THR A 206 -12.79 2.31 -6.88
CA THR A 206 -13.73 3.00 -7.77
C THR A 206 -13.11 4.25 -8.35
N LEU A 207 -13.59 4.68 -9.50
CA LEU A 207 -13.12 5.93 -10.14
C LEU A 207 -13.32 7.18 -9.25
N PHE A 208 -14.26 7.16 -8.31
CA PHE A 208 -14.48 8.27 -7.38
C PHE A 208 -13.27 8.52 -6.47
N ASN A 209 -12.53 7.46 -6.14
CA ASN A 209 -11.37 7.53 -5.24
C ASN A 209 -10.15 8.16 -5.91
N LEU A 210 -10.01 8.06 -7.25
CA LEU A 210 -8.79 8.47 -7.95
C LEU A 210 -8.39 9.90 -7.64
N GLY A 211 -7.19 10.08 -7.10
CA GLY A 211 -6.65 11.40 -6.75
C GLY A 211 -7.26 12.04 -5.50
N SER A 212 -8.03 11.29 -4.69
CA SER A 212 -8.49 11.78 -3.38
C SER A 212 -7.35 11.86 -2.35
N VAL A 213 -6.31 11.08 -2.58
CA VAL A 213 -5.02 11.12 -1.89
C VAL A 213 -3.93 11.09 -2.95
N VAL A 214 -2.92 11.96 -2.80
CA VAL A 214 -1.78 12.01 -3.71
C VAL A 214 -0.47 12.16 -2.95
N THR A 215 0.55 11.54 -3.50
CA THR A 215 1.96 11.88 -3.23
C THR A 215 2.39 12.87 -4.30
N TYR A 216 3.17 13.89 -3.92
CA TYR A 216 3.63 14.90 -4.87
C TYR A 216 5.04 15.38 -4.55
N SER A 217 5.75 15.83 -5.58
CA SER A 217 7.07 16.43 -5.46
C SER A 217 7.35 17.34 -6.66
N LYS A 218 8.26 18.31 -6.47
CA LYS A 218 8.64 19.26 -7.53
C LYS A 218 9.62 18.59 -8.50
N THR A 219 9.06 17.91 -9.51
CA THR A 219 9.79 17.08 -10.49
C THR A 219 9.00 16.99 -11.79
N ASP A 220 9.70 16.73 -12.91
CA ASP A 220 9.09 16.74 -14.24
C ASP A 220 8.82 15.34 -14.81
N THR A 221 9.52 14.32 -14.29
CA THR A 221 9.42 12.94 -14.80
C THR A 221 9.04 11.96 -13.72
N VAL A 222 8.48 10.82 -14.11
CA VAL A 222 8.18 9.72 -13.19
C VAL A 222 9.44 9.23 -12.46
N ASN A 223 10.58 9.17 -13.16
CA ASN A 223 11.82 8.71 -12.54
C ASN A 223 12.32 9.69 -11.47
N SER A 224 12.35 10.99 -11.76
CA SER A 224 12.74 11.99 -10.77
C SER A 224 11.74 12.10 -9.61
N PHE A 225 10.46 11.81 -9.87
CA PHE A 225 9.44 11.69 -8.83
C PHE A 225 9.73 10.50 -7.90
N LEU A 226 10.00 9.32 -8.45
CA LEU A 226 10.37 8.13 -7.68
C LEU A 226 11.68 8.35 -6.90
N ASP A 227 12.65 9.05 -7.48
CA ASP A 227 13.87 9.47 -6.76
C ASP A 227 13.56 10.38 -5.57
N SER A 228 12.62 11.32 -5.74
CA SER A 228 12.17 12.17 -4.64
C SER A 228 11.51 11.36 -3.51
N VAL A 229 10.71 10.37 -3.87
CA VAL A 229 10.11 9.42 -2.89
C VAL A 229 11.21 8.64 -2.17
N ARG A 230 12.14 8.03 -2.90
CA ARG A 230 13.29 7.27 -2.35
C ARG A 230 14.15 8.14 -1.42
N LYS A 231 14.41 9.39 -1.82
CA LYS A 231 15.20 10.37 -1.06
C LYS A 231 14.42 11.03 0.09
N LYS A 232 13.20 10.58 0.36
CA LYS A 232 12.32 11.06 1.44
C LYS A 232 11.97 12.56 1.31
N LYS A 233 11.86 13.07 0.07
CA LYS A 233 11.57 14.47 -0.25
C LYS A 233 10.12 14.70 -0.71
N SER A 234 9.31 13.64 -0.82
CA SER A 234 7.92 13.70 -1.22
C SER A 234 7.02 14.36 -0.17
N PHE A 235 5.90 14.87 -0.62
CA PHE A 235 4.79 15.41 0.14
C PHE A 235 3.56 14.52 -0.06
N VAL A 236 2.62 14.54 0.87
CA VAL A 236 1.35 13.80 0.77
C VAL A 236 0.20 14.73 1.12
N ALA A 237 -0.82 14.76 0.28
CA ALA A 237 -2.08 15.43 0.59
C ALA A 237 -3.26 14.51 0.30
N GLY A 238 -4.26 14.53 1.16
CA GLY A 238 -5.43 13.71 0.94
C GLY A 238 -6.46 13.74 2.05
N THR A 239 -7.64 13.24 1.71
CA THR A 239 -8.72 13.03 2.67
C THR A 239 -9.22 11.60 2.57
N GLU A 240 -9.62 11.08 3.71
CA GLU A 240 -10.25 9.76 3.77
C GLU A 240 -11.60 9.77 3.04
N SER A 241 -11.89 8.66 2.36
CA SER A 241 -13.16 8.48 1.67
C SER A 241 -14.34 8.59 2.65
N ARG A 242 -15.39 9.30 2.22
CA ARG A 242 -16.66 9.34 2.95
C ARG A 242 -17.24 7.94 3.07
N MET A 243 -18.18 7.75 4.01
CA MET A 243 -18.78 6.44 4.31
C MET A 243 -19.35 5.73 3.08
N PHE A 244 -20.12 6.45 2.25
CA PHE A 244 -20.77 5.87 1.08
C PHE A 244 -19.79 5.39 -0.01
N PRO A 245 -18.83 6.18 -0.52
CA PRO A 245 -17.81 5.68 -1.44
C PRO A 245 -16.97 4.53 -0.87
N ARG A 246 -16.68 4.56 0.43
CA ARG A 246 -15.98 3.48 1.12
C ARG A 246 -16.79 2.18 1.10
N ALA A 247 -18.09 2.23 1.41
CA ALA A 247 -18.98 1.07 1.38
C ALA A 247 -19.06 0.45 -0.02
N ILE A 248 -19.16 1.28 -1.08
CA ILE A 248 -19.12 0.80 -2.47
C ILE A 248 -17.80 0.13 -2.80
N SER A 249 -16.66 0.70 -2.39
CA SER A 249 -15.34 0.11 -2.61
C SER A 249 -15.24 -1.27 -1.93
N MET A 250 -15.63 -1.35 -0.66
CA MET A 250 -15.61 -2.61 0.11
C MET A 250 -16.57 -3.66 -0.47
N SER A 251 -17.76 -3.27 -0.93
CA SER A 251 -18.72 -4.22 -1.54
C SER A 251 -18.19 -4.80 -2.85
N LYS A 252 -17.49 -4.00 -3.66
CA LYS A 252 -16.85 -4.47 -4.90
C LYS A 252 -15.72 -5.45 -4.61
N ALA A 253 -14.85 -5.13 -3.67
CA ALA A 253 -13.81 -6.05 -3.22
C ALA A 253 -14.42 -7.36 -2.70
N ALA A 254 -15.41 -7.28 -1.80
CA ALA A 254 -16.11 -8.44 -1.26
C ALA A 254 -16.73 -9.32 -2.37
N SER A 255 -17.36 -8.73 -3.39
CA SER A 255 -17.97 -9.49 -4.49
C SER A 255 -16.92 -10.22 -5.35
N LYS A 256 -15.73 -9.67 -5.53
CA LYS A 256 -14.61 -10.34 -6.20
C LYS A 256 -14.06 -11.51 -5.38
N HIS A 257 -14.03 -11.36 -4.06
CA HIS A 257 -13.61 -12.42 -3.15
C HIS A 257 -14.68 -13.50 -2.94
N ALA A 258 -15.95 -13.26 -3.29
CA ALA A 258 -17.07 -14.17 -3.03
C ALA A 258 -16.84 -15.60 -3.55
N ARG A 259 -16.30 -15.74 -4.77
CA ARG A 259 -15.94 -17.06 -5.35
C ARG A 259 -14.79 -17.78 -4.63
N TYR A 260 -14.08 -17.09 -3.75
CA TYR A 260 -12.96 -17.63 -2.96
C TYR A 260 -13.27 -17.64 -1.46
N ILE A 261 -14.55 -17.60 -1.05
CA ILE A 261 -14.96 -17.50 0.36
C ILE A 261 -14.26 -18.56 1.22
N GLY A 262 -14.33 -19.84 0.85
CA GLY A 262 -13.72 -20.92 1.63
C GLY A 262 -12.22 -20.76 1.84
N PRO A 263 -11.40 -20.59 0.77
CA PRO A 263 -9.98 -20.29 0.92
C PRO A 263 -9.70 -19.01 1.70
N SER A 264 -10.48 -17.94 1.48
CA SER A 264 -10.29 -16.65 2.17
C SER A 264 -10.56 -16.77 3.68
N MET A 265 -11.63 -17.46 4.07
CA MET A 265 -11.96 -17.68 5.48
C MET A 265 -10.88 -18.48 6.20
N ARG A 266 -10.33 -19.52 5.57
CA ARG A 266 -9.22 -20.29 6.14
C ARG A 266 -7.99 -19.44 6.42
N ILE A 267 -7.60 -18.60 5.46
CA ILE A 267 -6.48 -17.67 5.62
C ILE A 267 -6.76 -16.68 6.74
N TYR A 268 -7.94 -16.05 6.71
CA TYR A 268 -8.31 -15.01 7.66
C TYR A 268 -8.42 -15.56 9.09
N SER A 269 -9.08 -16.71 9.27
CA SER A 269 -9.18 -17.37 10.57
C SER A 269 -7.82 -17.80 11.12
N SER A 270 -6.93 -18.32 10.29
CA SER A 270 -5.56 -18.66 10.68
C SER A 270 -4.78 -17.44 11.18
N LEU A 271 -4.81 -16.32 10.43
CA LEU A 271 -4.14 -15.09 10.84
C LEU A 271 -4.74 -14.49 12.12
N GLN A 272 -6.07 -14.50 12.25
CA GLN A 272 -6.76 -14.01 13.46
C GLN A 272 -6.47 -14.89 14.68
N LEU A 273 -6.42 -16.20 14.51
CA LEU A 273 -6.07 -17.13 15.59
C LEU A 273 -4.65 -16.84 16.10
N GLN A 274 -3.69 -16.66 15.22
CA GLN A 274 -2.33 -16.28 15.60
C GLN A 274 -2.30 -14.96 16.36
N ASP A 275 -3.04 -13.94 15.90
CA ASP A 275 -3.15 -12.65 16.58
C ASP A 275 -3.78 -12.79 17.98
N SER A 276 -4.81 -13.62 18.11
CA SER A 276 -5.48 -13.87 19.39
C SER A 276 -4.58 -14.58 20.40
N ILE A 277 -3.87 -15.62 19.96
CA ILE A 277 -2.90 -16.35 20.79
C ILE A 277 -1.80 -15.40 21.29
N TRP A 278 -1.27 -14.57 20.41
CA TRP A 278 -0.24 -13.62 20.80
C TRP A 278 -0.76 -12.58 21.82
N ASN A 279 -1.95 -12.02 21.59
CA ASN A 279 -2.55 -11.05 22.50
C ASN A 279 -2.76 -11.65 23.91
N ILE A 280 -3.15 -12.93 23.99
CA ILE A 280 -3.29 -13.64 25.27
C ILE A 280 -1.92 -13.80 25.95
N LYS A 281 -0.90 -14.25 25.20
CA LYS A 281 0.47 -14.40 25.74
C LYS A 281 1.02 -13.08 26.28
N GLU A 282 0.85 -11.97 25.57
CA GLU A 282 1.28 -10.65 26.00
C GLU A 282 0.54 -10.16 27.25
N LYS A 283 -0.77 -10.39 27.34
CA LYS A 283 -1.53 -10.08 28.58
C LYS A 283 -1.02 -10.84 29.78
N ILE A 284 -0.73 -12.14 29.62
CA ILE A 284 -0.17 -12.99 30.71
C ILE A 284 1.22 -12.48 31.11
N LYS A 285 2.09 -12.19 30.15
CA LYS A 285 3.45 -11.66 30.39
C LYS A 285 3.40 -10.33 31.16
N ASN A 286 2.55 -9.40 30.73
CA ASN A 286 2.37 -8.11 31.37
C ASN A 286 1.76 -8.22 32.76
N GLY A 287 0.81 -9.16 32.96
CA GLY A 287 0.25 -9.47 34.28
C GLY A 287 1.32 -10.01 35.25
N ARG A 288 2.14 -10.95 34.79
CA ARG A 288 3.25 -11.49 35.59
C ARG A 288 4.31 -10.43 35.93
N ALA A 289 4.61 -9.51 35.01
CA ALA A 289 5.54 -8.40 35.25
C ALA A 289 5.01 -7.43 36.32
N ARG A 290 3.71 -7.10 36.27
CA ARG A 290 3.05 -6.29 37.31
C ARG A 290 3.09 -6.94 38.70
N LEU A 291 2.80 -8.24 38.79
CA LEU A 291 2.85 -9.00 40.05
C LEU A 291 4.27 -9.04 40.64
N ARG A 292 5.30 -9.19 39.80
CA ARG A 292 6.70 -9.15 40.25
C ARG A 292 7.10 -7.75 40.74
N ALA A 293 6.60 -6.68 40.11
CA ALA A 293 6.85 -5.31 40.53
C ALA A 293 6.21 -5.00 41.91
N ILE A 294 5.01 -5.53 42.16
CA ILE A 294 4.32 -5.38 43.46
C ILE A 294 5.06 -6.15 44.58
N LYS A 295 5.59 -7.36 44.30
CA LYS A 295 6.34 -8.15 45.30
C LYS A 295 7.74 -7.59 45.64
N ARG A 296 8.25 -6.62 44.87
CA ARG A 296 9.55 -5.97 45.10
C ARG A 296 9.43 -4.62 45.84
N ARG A 297 8.23 -4.18 46.12
CA ARG A 297 7.90 -3.05 47.02
C ARG A 297 7.51 -3.57 48.38
#